data_872207727137b4d1e3924d51fb381b51
#
_entry.id   872207727137b4d1e3924d51fb381b51
#
_cell.length_a   1.000
_cell.length_b   1.000
_cell.length_c   1.000
_cell.angle_alpha   90.00
_cell.angle_beta   90.00
_cell.angle_gamma   90.00
#
_symmetry.space_group_name_H-M   'P 1'
#
loop_
_entity.id
_entity.type
_entity.pdbx_description
1 polymer ?
#
loop_
_entity_poly.entity_id
_entity_poly.type
_entity_poly.pdbx_seq_one_letter_code
_entity_poly.pdbx_strand_id
1 'polypeptide(L)'
;MNKDPFAVLGLDREVLTVSQLNGRARVLLEDVFSNIWVEGEISNLARPASGHVYFTLKDSGAQVRCALFRQNAQRVRQALRDGLAVKVRGKVSLFEGRGDYQLILDTVEPAGDGALRLAFDALKEKLSAEGLFSTERKVALPAHPQRIGIVSSPTGAVIRDIISVFRRRAPQVELTLIPTAVQGREAINQIVRGIKLADAGGFDAIILARGGGSLEDLWCFNEEAVARAVAACVTPIV
;
A
#
# COMPACT_ATOMS: atom_id res chain seq x y z
N MET A 1 -41.36 -4.86 26.44
CA MET A 1 -40.91 -4.22 27.70
C MET A 1 -39.64 -3.48 27.35
N ASN A 2 -39.76 -2.17 27.09
CA ASN A 2 -38.64 -1.29 26.74
C ASN A 2 -37.89 -1.00 28.07
N LYS A 3 -36.75 -1.66 28.30
CA LYS A 3 -35.92 -1.36 29.47
C LYS A 3 -35.23 -0.03 29.14
N ASP A 4 -35.57 0.99 29.90
CA ASP A 4 -34.93 2.30 29.83
C ASP A 4 -33.40 2.12 29.97
N PRO A 5 -32.59 2.44 28.93
CA PRO A 5 -31.16 2.25 28.99
C PRO A 5 -30.49 3.09 30.09
N PHE A 6 -31.15 4.12 30.59
CA PHE A 6 -30.64 4.97 31.67
C PHE A 6 -30.82 4.35 33.05
N ALA A 7 -31.80 3.46 33.25
CA ALA A 7 -31.99 2.75 34.51
C ALA A 7 -30.85 1.76 34.80
N VAL A 8 -30.17 1.24 33.77
CA VAL A 8 -29.06 0.31 33.92
C VAL A 8 -27.79 1.02 34.46
N LEU A 9 -27.67 2.33 34.26
CA LEU A 9 -26.47 3.12 34.60
C LEU A 9 -26.59 3.79 35.97
N GLY A 10 -27.71 3.65 36.73
CA GLY A 10 -27.91 4.27 38.05
C GLY A 10 -27.88 5.80 38.00
N LEU A 11 -28.28 6.42 36.88
CA LEU A 11 -28.17 7.87 36.64
C LEU A 11 -29.46 8.65 37.02
N ASP A 12 -30.44 7.97 37.64
CA ASP A 12 -31.69 8.62 38.07
C ASP A 12 -31.41 9.74 39.07
N ARG A 13 -31.50 11.01 38.62
CA ARG A 13 -31.43 12.23 39.40
C ARG A 13 -30.07 12.59 40.03
N GLU A 14 -28.96 11.94 39.66
CA GLU A 14 -27.63 12.38 40.10
C GLU A 14 -27.16 13.58 39.26
N VAL A 15 -26.81 14.69 39.89
CA VAL A 15 -26.22 15.85 39.24
C VAL A 15 -24.71 15.63 39.16
N LEU A 16 -24.20 15.39 37.96
CA LEU A 16 -22.78 15.17 37.73
C LEU A 16 -22.06 16.49 37.40
N THR A 17 -20.83 16.61 37.81
CA THR A 17 -19.91 17.60 37.25
C THR A 17 -19.47 17.19 35.84
N VAL A 18 -18.97 18.13 35.01
CA VAL A 18 -18.45 17.85 33.67
C VAL A 18 -17.33 16.80 33.73
N SER A 19 -16.43 16.90 34.72
CA SER A 19 -15.35 15.92 34.89
C SER A 19 -15.87 14.52 35.22
N GLN A 20 -16.89 14.42 36.07
CA GLN A 20 -17.52 13.13 36.40
C GLN A 20 -18.22 12.52 35.17
N LEU A 21 -18.93 13.35 34.39
CA LEU A 21 -19.58 12.90 33.15
C LEU A 21 -18.52 12.36 32.15
N ASN A 22 -17.48 13.16 31.88
CA ASN A 22 -16.42 12.77 30.95
C ASN A 22 -15.67 11.51 31.44
N GLY A 23 -15.38 11.39 32.72
CA GLY A 23 -14.75 10.20 33.30
C GLY A 23 -15.63 8.95 33.15
N ARG A 24 -16.93 9.02 33.44
CA ARG A 24 -17.88 7.89 33.25
C ARG A 24 -18.01 7.52 31.78
N ALA A 25 -18.14 8.51 30.88
CA ALA A 25 -18.21 8.28 29.46
C ALA A 25 -16.94 7.60 28.94
N ARG A 26 -15.76 8.03 29.39
CA ARG A 26 -14.50 7.39 29.04
C ARG A 26 -14.47 5.92 29.42
N VAL A 27 -14.82 5.61 30.68
CA VAL A 27 -14.80 4.22 31.18
C VAL A 27 -15.73 3.35 30.35
N LEU A 28 -16.96 3.79 30.08
CA LEU A 28 -17.90 3.05 29.24
C LEU A 28 -17.40 2.82 27.81
N LEU A 29 -16.82 3.86 27.20
CA LEU A 29 -16.28 3.73 25.84
C LEU A 29 -15.07 2.79 25.81
N GLU A 30 -14.17 2.89 26.76
CA GLU A 30 -12.99 2.01 26.83
C GLU A 30 -13.35 0.55 27.13
N ASP A 31 -14.40 0.29 27.89
CA ASP A 31 -14.87 -1.05 28.20
C ASP A 31 -15.53 -1.71 26.98
N VAL A 32 -16.48 -1.00 26.34
CA VAL A 32 -17.22 -1.52 25.19
C VAL A 32 -16.35 -1.62 23.93
N PHE A 33 -15.48 -0.64 23.67
CA PHE A 33 -14.64 -0.54 22.48
C PHE A 33 -13.15 -0.70 22.80
N SER A 34 -12.80 -1.72 23.59
CA SER A 34 -11.46 -1.94 24.13
C SER A 34 -10.45 -2.47 23.12
N ASN A 35 -10.91 -3.16 22.05
CA ASN A 35 -10.04 -3.79 21.06
C ASN A 35 -10.78 -3.91 19.72
N ILE A 36 -10.92 -2.79 19.03
CA ILE A 36 -11.66 -2.73 17.76
C ILE A 36 -10.72 -2.50 16.58
N TRP A 37 -11.14 -2.99 15.43
CA TRP A 37 -10.53 -2.65 14.14
C TRP A 37 -11.39 -1.62 13.42
N VAL A 38 -10.74 -0.59 12.89
CA VAL A 38 -11.40 0.46 12.10
C VAL A 38 -10.60 0.66 10.82
N GLU A 39 -11.28 0.78 9.69
CA GLU A 39 -10.67 1.06 8.39
C GLU A 39 -11.01 2.48 7.95
N GLY A 40 -10.07 3.17 7.34
CA GLY A 40 -10.27 4.51 6.80
C GLY A 40 -9.00 5.08 6.18
N GLU A 41 -9.11 6.31 5.70
CA GLU A 41 -8.02 7.09 5.10
C GLU A 41 -7.40 8.05 6.12
N ILE A 42 -6.08 8.11 6.17
CA ILE A 42 -5.34 9.07 7.01
C ILE A 42 -5.47 10.47 6.43
N SER A 43 -5.72 11.43 7.31
CA SER A 43 -5.66 12.86 7.00
C SER A 43 -5.15 13.66 8.20
N ASN A 44 -4.63 14.87 7.97
CA ASN A 44 -4.10 15.76 9.00
C ASN A 44 -3.02 15.10 9.88
N LEU A 45 -2.10 14.38 9.25
CA LEU A 45 -1.02 13.69 9.95
C LEU A 45 -0.05 14.70 10.60
N ALA A 46 0.17 14.54 11.90
CA ALA A 46 1.10 15.34 12.69
C ALA A 46 2.08 14.46 13.48
N ARG A 47 3.36 14.85 13.44
CA ARG A 47 4.45 14.18 14.17
C ARG A 47 5.20 15.18 15.05
N PRO A 48 4.70 15.44 16.27
CA PRO A 48 5.41 16.32 17.21
C PRO A 48 6.75 15.71 17.64
N ALA A 49 7.63 16.55 18.18
CA ALA A 49 8.95 16.15 18.66
C ALA A 49 8.93 15.08 19.78
N SER A 50 7.78 14.92 20.46
CA SER A 50 7.57 13.85 21.45
C SER A 50 7.63 12.43 20.89
N GLY A 51 7.59 12.27 19.55
CA GLY A 51 7.59 10.99 18.87
C GLY A 51 6.23 10.29 18.82
N HIS A 52 5.16 10.92 19.31
CA HIS A 52 3.80 10.48 19.09
C HIS A 52 3.38 10.79 17.64
N VAL A 53 2.38 10.08 17.15
CA VAL A 53 1.77 10.35 15.83
C VAL A 53 0.29 10.61 16.06
N TYR A 54 -0.20 11.72 15.53
CA TYR A 54 -1.62 12.07 15.56
C TYR A 54 -2.11 12.21 14.12
N PHE A 55 -3.32 11.74 13.87
CA PHE A 55 -3.98 11.92 12.58
C PHE A 55 -5.49 11.80 12.72
N THR A 56 -6.19 12.13 11.67
CA THR A 56 -7.62 11.89 11.55
C THR A 56 -7.82 10.68 10.63
N LEU A 57 -8.57 9.69 11.08
CA LEU A 57 -9.05 8.60 10.26
C LEU A 57 -10.43 8.96 9.74
N LYS A 58 -10.64 8.95 8.44
CA LYS A 58 -11.91 9.33 7.78
C LYS A 58 -12.37 8.28 6.80
N ASP A 59 -13.67 8.23 6.58
CA ASP A 59 -14.34 7.56 5.48
C ASP A 59 -15.24 8.55 4.71
N SER A 60 -16.17 8.06 3.89
CA SER A 60 -17.07 8.90 3.10
C SER A 60 -18.11 9.66 3.94
N GLY A 61 -18.36 9.26 5.20
CA GLY A 61 -19.43 9.80 6.04
C GLY A 61 -18.98 10.35 7.38
N ALA A 62 -17.79 9.97 7.87
CA ALA A 62 -17.36 10.28 9.22
C ALA A 62 -15.84 10.42 9.35
N GLN A 63 -15.43 10.97 10.49
CA GLN A 63 -14.02 11.05 10.87
C GLN A 63 -13.82 10.92 12.38
N VAL A 64 -12.66 10.37 12.79
CA VAL A 64 -12.27 10.25 14.18
C VAL A 64 -10.80 10.61 14.36
N ARG A 65 -10.49 11.32 15.47
CA ARG A 65 -9.10 11.61 15.83
C ARG A 65 -8.42 10.36 16.34
N CYS A 66 -7.19 10.13 15.89
CA CYS A 66 -6.35 9.01 16.28
C CYS A 66 -5.09 9.47 16.97
N ALA A 67 -4.71 8.76 18.05
CA ALA A 67 -3.46 8.96 18.76
C ALA A 67 -2.68 7.66 18.79
N LEU A 68 -1.51 7.64 18.16
CA LEU A 68 -0.57 6.52 18.16
C LEU A 68 0.64 6.94 19.00
N PHE A 69 0.79 6.36 20.19
CA PHE A 69 1.86 6.70 21.10
C PHE A 69 3.22 6.20 20.63
N ARG A 70 4.30 6.87 21.04
CA ARG A 70 5.67 6.67 20.60
C ARG A 70 6.08 5.18 20.54
N GLN A 71 5.77 4.39 21.55
CA GLN A 71 6.14 2.97 21.60
C GLN A 71 5.51 2.17 20.44
N ASN A 72 4.25 2.44 20.13
CA ASN A 72 3.52 1.78 19.04
C ASN A 72 3.90 2.40 17.68
N ALA A 73 4.14 3.72 17.63
CA ALA A 73 4.60 4.40 16.43
C ALA A 73 5.93 3.87 15.90
N GLN A 74 6.85 3.48 16.79
CA GLN A 74 8.14 2.88 16.41
C GLN A 74 8.02 1.47 15.80
N ARG A 75 6.91 0.78 16.04
CA ARG A 75 6.65 -0.57 15.49
C ARG A 75 6.04 -0.53 14.09
N VAL A 76 5.51 0.62 13.68
CA VAL A 76 4.94 0.80 12.35
C VAL A 76 6.06 0.88 11.33
N ARG A 77 6.16 -0.16 10.48
CA ARG A 77 7.21 -0.27 9.46
C ARG A 77 6.96 0.63 8.24
N GLN A 78 5.71 0.97 8.00
CA GLN A 78 5.31 1.77 6.85
C GLN A 78 5.35 3.27 7.17
N ALA A 79 5.77 4.08 6.20
CA ALA A 79 5.68 5.52 6.30
C ALA A 79 4.21 5.97 6.20
N LEU A 80 3.64 6.40 7.33
CA LEU A 80 2.30 6.98 7.34
C LEU A 80 2.32 8.34 6.64
N ARG A 81 1.31 8.60 5.81
CA ARG A 81 1.11 9.87 5.08
C ARG A 81 -0.38 10.14 4.88
N ASP A 82 -0.74 11.39 4.62
CA ASP A 82 -2.10 11.75 4.24
C ASP A 82 -2.51 11.03 2.94
N GLY A 83 -3.77 10.63 2.86
CA GLY A 83 -4.32 9.87 1.73
C GLY A 83 -4.06 8.35 1.78
N LEU A 84 -3.36 7.86 2.81
CA LEU A 84 -3.11 6.42 2.94
C LEU A 84 -4.32 5.73 3.57
N ALA A 85 -4.86 4.71 2.89
CA ALA A 85 -5.87 3.84 3.45
C ALA A 85 -5.23 2.84 4.44
N VAL A 86 -5.76 2.77 5.65
CA VAL A 86 -5.23 1.94 6.74
C VAL A 86 -6.33 1.22 7.51
N LYS A 87 -5.97 0.06 8.06
CA LYS A 87 -6.69 -0.61 9.15
C LYS A 87 -5.96 -0.33 10.44
N VAL A 88 -6.66 0.18 11.41
CA VAL A 88 -6.11 0.50 12.72
C VAL A 88 -6.76 -0.35 13.79
N ARG A 89 -5.99 -0.82 14.74
CA ARG A 89 -6.50 -1.49 15.94
C ARG A 89 -6.22 -0.61 17.15
N GLY A 90 -7.21 -0.51 18.01
CA GLY A 90 -7.08 0.26 19.23
C GLY A 90 -8.35 0.27 20.07
N LYS A 91 -8.41 1.19 20.99
CA LYS A 91 -9.57 1.44 21.85
C LYS A 91 -10.13 2.82 21.64
N VAL A 92 -11.44 2.94 21.76
CA VAL A 92 -12.08 4.25 21.83
C VAL A 92 -11.89 4.84 23.22
N SER A 93 -11.57 6.11 23.27
CA SER A 93 -11.40 6.84 24.52
C SER A 93 -11.92 8.27 24.41
N LEU A 94 -12.01 8.96 25.52
CA LEU A 94 -12.38 10.35 25.59
C LEU A 94 -11.28 11.12 26.30
N PHE A 95 -10.80 12.20 25.70
CA PHE A 95 -9.87 13.11 26.34
C PHE A 95 -10.63 13.99 27.34
N GLU A 96 -10.60 13.63 28.62
CA GLU A 96 -11.45 14.20 29.68
C GLU A 96 -11.40 15.74 29.75
N GLY A 97 -10.22 16.35 29.57
CA GLY A 97 -10.04 17.80 29.71
C GLY A 97 -10.83 18.63 28.69
N ARG A 98 -11.22 18.06 27.55
CA ARG A 98 -12.00 18.72 26.48
C ARG A 98 -13.23 17.97 26.05
N GLY A 99 -13.39 16.72 26.49
CA GLY A 99 -14.46 15.86 26.01
C GLY A 99 -14.26 15.36 24.57
N ASP A 100 -13.03 15.40 24.07
CA ASP A 100 -12.73 14.99 22.71
C ASP A 100 -12.78 13.47 22.59
N TYR A 101 -13.65 12.96 21.72
CA TYR A 101 -13.72 11.56 21.32
C TYR A 101 -12.52 11.21 20.43
N GLN A 102 -11.80 10.14 20.76
CA GLN A 102 -10.59 9.74 20.06
C GLN A 102 -10.38 8.22 20.06
N LEU A 103 -9.58 7.76 19.10
CA LEU A 103 -9.12 6.38 19.00
C LEU A 103 -7.65 6.30 19.44
N ILE A 104 -7.37 5.56 20.50
CA ILE A 104 -6.00 5.29 20.95
C ILE A 104 -5.54 4.01 20.29
N LEU A 105 -4.48 4.11 19.46
CA LEU A 105 -4.05 3.05 18.57
C LEU A 105 -2.92 2.21 19.15
N ASP A 106 -3.04 0.90 18.97
CA ASP A 106 -1.99 -0.08 19.22
C ASP A 106 -1.26 -0.50 17.95
N THR A 107 -1.99 -0.62 16.83
CA THR A 107 -1.48 -1.12 15.56
C THR A 107 -2.07 -0.32 14.40
N VAL A 108 -1.24 -0.10 13.37
CA VAL A 108 -1.65 0.49 12.08
C VAL A 108 -1.11 -0.41 10.97
N GLU A 109 -2.00 -0.90 10.12
CA GLU A 109 -1.69 -1.75 8.97
C GLU A 109 -2.25 -1.12 7.69
N PRO A 110 -1.63 -1.34 6.52
CA PRO A 110 -2.20 -0.90 5.26
C PRO A 110 -3.59 -1.50 5.02
N ALA A 111 -4.56 -0.69 4.62
CA ALA A 111 -5.84 -1.21 4.15
C ALA A 111 -5.67 -1.66 2.70
N GLY A 112 -6.21 -2.81 2.35
CA GLY A 112 -6.15 -3.34 0.98
C GLY A 112 -5.04 -4.37 0.74
N ASP A 113 -3.89 -4.29 1.41
CA ASP A 113 -2.78 -5.22 1.22
C ASP A 113 -3.16 -6.69 1.48
N GLY A 114 -4.11 -6.96 2.37
CA GLY A 114 -4.52 -8.33 2.69
C GLY A 114 -5.19 -9.06 1.53
N ALA A 115 -6.16 -8.43 0.88
CA ALA A 115 -6.87 -9.02 -0.26
C ALA A 115 -5.95 -9.12 -1.50
N LEU A 116 -5.16 -8.07 -1.76
CA LEU A 116 -4.17 -8.07 -2.84
C LEU A 116 -3.08 -9.11 -2.58
N ARG A 117 -2.64 -9.28 -1.35
CA ARG A 117 -1.64 -10.29 -1.00
C ARG A 117 -2.16 -11.70 -1.17
N LEU A 118 -3.39 -11.99 -0.74
CA LEU A 118 -4.04 -13.28 -0.98
C LEU A 118 -4.20 -13.56 -2.49
N ALA A 119 -4.61 -12.57 -3.27
CA ALA A 119 -4.72 -12.69 -4.72
C ALA A 119 -3.34 -12.93 -5.38
N PHE A 120 -2.29 -12.24 -4.92
CA PHE A 120 -0.92 -12.46 -5.38
C PHE A 120 -0.43 -13.87 -5.06
N ASP A 121 -0.62 -14.34 -3.82
CA ASP A 121 -0.18 -15.67 -3.39
C ASP A 121 -0.93 -16.77 -4.16
N ALA A 122 -2.23 -16.63 -4.36
CA ALA A 122 -3.04 -17.56 -5.17
C ALA A 122 -2.59 -17.60 -6.64
N LEU A 123 -2.34 -16.43 -7.25
CA LEU A 123 -1.83 -16.36 -8.62
C LEU A 123 -0.43 -16.98 -8.73
N LYS A 124 0.46 -16.67 -7.79
CA LYS A 124 1.80 -17.24 -7.74
C LYS A 124 1.78 -18.76 -7.64
N GLU A 125 0.92 -19.32 -6.79
CA GLU A 125 0.75 -20.77 -6.64
C GLU A 125 0.26 -21.40 -7.95
N LYS A 126 -0.78 -20.82 -8.57
CA LYS A 126 -1.31 -21.24 -9.87
C LYS A 126 -0.22 -21.28 -10.93
N LEU A 127 0.50 -20.18 -11.14
CA LEU A 127 1.52 -20.08 -12.18
C LEU A 127 2.75 -20.95 -11.89
N SER A 128 3.05 -21.19 -10.62
CA SER A 128 4.10 -22.13 -10.19
C SER A 128 3.71 -23.57 -10.52
N ALA A 129 2.47 -23.98 -10.26
CA ALA A 129 1.96 -25.30 -10.61
C ALA A 129 1.98 -25.55 -12.14
N GLU A 130 1.80 -24.50 -12.94
CA GLU A 130 1.93 -24.55 -14.40
C GLU A 130 3.39 -24.54 -14.89
N GLY A 131 4.38 -24.44 -13.99
CA GLY A 131 5.80 -24.43 -14.30
C GLY A 131 6.33 -23.13 -14.93
N LEU A 132 5.59 -22.01 -14.85
CA LEU A 132 6.02 -20.74 -15.46
C LEU A 132 7.31 -20.18 -14.83
N PHE A 133 7.62 -20.54 -13.59
CA PHE A 133 8.81 -20.10 -12.87
C PHE A 133 9.99 -21.08 -12.95
N SER A 134 9.87 -22.17 -13.71
CA SER A 134 10.92 -23.15 -13.88
C SER A 134 12.22 -22.51 -14.37
N THR A 135 13.34 -22.91 -13.77
CA THR A 135 14.67 -22.41 -14.13
C THR A 135 15.03 -22.75 -15.58
N GLU A 136 14.51 -23.85 -16.11
CA GLU A 136 14.74 -24.31 -17.48
C GLU A 136 14.15 -23.36 -18.54
N ARG A 137 13.13 -22.56 -18.16
CA ARG A 137 12.51 -21.57 -19.03
C ARG A 137 13.27 -20.24 -19.07
N LYS A 138 14.18 -20.02 -18.13
CA LYS A 138 14.89 -18.74 -18.02
C LYS A 138 16.00 -18.67 -19.06
N VAL A 139 15.96 -17.60 -19.83
CA VAL A 139 17.00 -17.32 -20.84
C VAL A 139 18.13 -16.54 -20.15
N ALA A 140 19.37 -16.98 -20.36
CA ALA A 140 20.54 -16.30 -19.82
C ALA A 140 20.72 -14.91 -20.45
N LEU A 141 21.09 -13.93 -19.63
CA LEU A 141 21.43 -12.60 -20.13
C LEU A 141 22.73 -12.66 -20.95
N PRO A 142 22.83 -11.97 -22.08
CA PRO A 142 24.06 -11.91 -22.86
C PRO A 142 25.14 -11.17 -22.08
N ALA A 143 26.40 -11.63 -22.18
CA ALA A 143 27.53 -11.02 -21.49
C ALA A 143 27.83 -9.59 -22.01
N HIS A 144 27.60 -9.35 -23.29
CA HIS A 144 27.89 -8.07 -23.96
C HIS A 144 26.68 -7.64 -24.83
N PRO A 145 25.57 -7.21 -24.23
CA PRO A 145 24.44 -6.71 -25.00
C PRO A 145 24.81 -5.42 -25.70
N GLN A 146 24.35 -5.28 -26.95
CA GLN A 146 24.54 -4.04 -27.73
C GLN A 146 23.25 -3.24 -27.85
N ARG A 147 22.08 -3.93 -27.90
CA ARG A 147 20.77 -3.29 -28.05
C ARG A 147 19.82 -3.75 -26.94
N ILE A 148 19.33 -2.80 -26.18
CA ILE A 148 18.41 -3.09 -25.08
C ILE A 148 17.09 -2.34 -25.29
N GLY A 149 15.99 -3.11 -25.27
CA GLY A 149 14.63 -2.56 -25.26
C GLY A 149 14.19 -2.21 -23.83
N ILE A 150 13.60 -1.04 -23.62
CA ILE A 150 13.10 -0.62 -22.31
C ILE A 150 11.59 -0.42 -22.40
N VAL A 151 10.82 -1.27 -21.72
CA VAL A 151 9.36 -1.13 -21.60
C VAL A 151 9.06 -0.38 -20.33
N SER A 152 8.74 0.91 -20.44
CA SER A 152 8.53 1.81 -19.30
C SER A 152 7.79 3.08 -19.69
N SER A 153 7.39 3.88 -18.68
CA SER A 153 6.82 5.21 -18.91
C SER A 153 7.88 6.19 -19.43
N PRO A 154 7.58 6.97 -20.48
CA PRO A 154 8.51 7.94 -21.04
C PRO A 154 8.82 9.12 -20.09
N THR A 155 7.93 9.40 -19.14
CA THR A 155 8.04 10.54 -18.22
C THR A 155 8.51 10.16 -16.81
N GLY A 156 8.66 8.85 -16.53
CA GLY A 156 9.03 8.33 -15.22
C GLY A 156 10.46 8.70 -14.78
N ALA A 157 10.73 8.72 -13.48
CA ALA A 157 12.08 8.88 -12.94
C ALA A 157 12.98 7.71 -13.37
N VAL A 158 12.43 6.50 -13.41
CA VAL A 158 13.14 5.25 -13.73
C VAL A 158 13.87 5.30 -15.08
N ILE A 159 13.25 5.84 -16.12
CA ILE A 159 13.92 5.91 -17.43
C ILE A 159 15.16 6.82 -17.38
N ARG A 160 15.11 7.89 -16.60
CA ARG A 160 16.27 8.80 -16.38
C ARG A 160 17.37 8.09 -15.60
N ASP A 161 17.00 7.30 -14.60
CA ASP A 161 17.96 6.52 -13.80
C ASP A 161 18.65 5.45 -14.66
N ILE A 162 17.87 4.69 -15.47
CA ILE A 162 18.41 3.71 -16.40
C ILE A 162 19.40 4.38 -17.37
N ILE A 163 18.99 5.45 -18.04
CA ILE A 163 19.87 6.18 -18.98
C ILE A 163 21.14 6.67 -18.27
N SER A 164 21.03 7.21 -17.07
CA SER A 164 22.16 7.70 -16.29
C SER A 164 23.17 6.59 -15.96
N VAL A 165 22.66 5.41 -15.57
CA VAL A 165 23.49 4.24 -15.26
C VAL A 165 24.20 3.74 -16.52
N PHE A 166 23.48 3.54 -17.63
CA PHE A 166 24.05 3.05 -18.88
C PHE A 166 25.07 4.03 -19.46
N ARG A 167 24.76 5.33 -19.47
CA ARG A 167 25.72 6.38 -19.93
C ARG A 167 27.06 6.33 -19.20
N ARG A 168 27.05 5.97 -17.91
CA ARG A 168 28.26 5.88 -17.09
C ARG A 168 28.98 4.54 -17.20
N ARG A 169 28.23 3.41 -17.31
CA ARG A 169 28.79 2.06 -17.18
C ARG A 169 28.92 1.29 -18.49
N ALA A 170 28.08 1.61 -19.45
CA ALA A 170 28.03 0.92 -20.76
C ALA A 170 27.56 1.89 -21.85
N PRO A 171 28.32 2.96 -22.15
CA PRO A 171 27.91 4.00 -23.10
C PRO A 171 27.78 3.50 -24.54
N GLN A 172 28.34 2.33 -24.85
CA GLN A 172 28.26 1.71 -26.17
C GLN A 172 26.92 0.99 -26.44
N VAL A 173 26.09 0.79 -25.40
CA VAL A 173 24.82 0.08 -25.52
C VAL A 173 23.74 1.01 -26.06
N GLU A 174 23.08 0.61 -27.12
CA GLU A 174 21.91 1.30 -27.67
C GLU A 174 20.66 1.01 -26.82
N LEU A 175 20.01 2.05 -26.32
CA LEU A 175 18.79 1.95 -25.54
C LEU A 175 17.61 2.43 -26.36
N THR A 176 16.61 1.56 -26.55
CA THR A 176 15.35 1.89 -27.23
C THR A 176 14.22 1.86 -26.24
N LEU A 177 13.52 2.98 -26.04
CA LEU A 177 12.33 3.05 -25.19
C LEU A 177 11.09 2.62 -25.98
N ILE A 178 10.35 1.68 -25.43
CA ILE A 178 9.00 1.29 -25.84
C ILE A 178 8.02 1.97 -24.85
N PRO A 179 7.41 3.11 -25.22
CA PRO A 179 6.57 3.89 -24.34
C PRO A 179 5.36 3.07 -23.88
N THR A 180 5.19 2.95 -22.56
CA THR A 180 4.18 2.07 -21.97
C THR A 180 3.64 2.71 -20.71
N ALA A 181 2.31 2.78 -20.54
CA ALA A 181 1.73 3.12 -19.26
C ALA A 181 2.03 1.99 -18.26
N VAL A 182 2.59 2.35 -17.11
CA VAL A 182 2.99 1.41 -16.06
C VAL A 182 2.14 1.54 -14.78
N GLN A 183 1.01 2.25 -14.86
CA GLN A 183 0.01 2.43 -13.82
C GLN A 183 -1.34 2.82 -14.43
N GLY A 184 -2.44 2.58 -13.69
CA GLY A 184 -3.80 2.86 -14.16
C GLY A 184 -4.43 1.68 -14.91
N ARG A 185 -5.71 1.82 -15.26
CA ARG A 185 -6.54 0.73 -15.84
C ARG A 185 -6.02 0.19 -17.18
N GLU A 186 -5.42 1.06 -17.98
CA GLU A 186 -4.89 0.72 -19.31
C GLU A 186 -3.51 0.04 -19.27
N ALA A 187 -2.83 0.10 -18.10
CA ALA A 187 -1.44 -0.34 -17.97
C ALA A 187 -1.25 -1.81 -18.33
N ILE A 188 -2.16 -2.69 -17.91
CA ILE A 188 -2.05 -4.15 -18.15
C ILE A 188 -1.92 -4.44 -19.64
N ASN A 189 -2.85 -3.93 -20.44
CA ASN A 189 -2.86 -4.17 -21.90
C ASN A 189 -1.65 -3.53 -22.59
N GLN A 190 -1.25 -2.33 -22.12
CA GLN A 190 -0.09 -1.64 -22.68
C GLN A 190 1.22 -2.34 -22.33
N ILE A 191 1.39 -2.88 -21.12
CA ILE A 191 2.56 -3.65 -20.72
C ILE A 191 2.67 -4.92 -21.56
N VAL A 192 1.58 -5.70 -21.70
CA VAL A 192 1.56 -6.92 -22.54
C VAL A 192 1.91 -6.59 -23.99
N ARG A 193 1.35 -5.51 -24.54
CA ARG A 193 1.69 -5.06 -25.90
C ARG A 193 3.13 -4.59 -26.01
N GLY A 194 3.63 -3.84 -24.99
CA GLY A 194 5.01 -3.36 -24.94
C GLY A 194 6.01 -4.51 -24.92
N ILE A 195 5.77 -5.56 -24.12
CA ILE A 195 6.60 -6.77 -24.07
C ILE A 195 6.64 -7.44 -25.45
N LYS A 196 5.49 -7.65 -26.09
CA LYS A 196 5.43 -8.27 -27.44
C LYS A 196 6.15 -7.45 -28.49
N LEU A 197 6.04 -6.12 -28.46
CA LEU A 197 6.76 -5.22 -29.37
C LEU A 197 8.27 -5.28 -29.14
N ALA A 198 8.68 -5.33 -27.87
CA ALA A 198 10.10 -5.45 -27.51
C ALA A 198 10.67 -6.79 -27.97
N ASP A 199 9.94 -7.90 -27.75
CA ASP A 199 10.37 -9.25 -28.14
C ASP A 199 10.55 -9.37 -29.65
N ALA A 200 9.70 -8.72 -30.45
CA ALA A 200 9.82 -8.68 -31.92
C ALA A 200 10.86 -7.66 -32.40
N GLY A 201 11.41 -6.80 -31.54
CA GLY A 201 12.28 -5.68 -31.89
C GLY A 201 13.75 -6.05 -32.14
N GLY A 202 14.15 -7.30 -31.95
CA GLY A 202 15.52 -7.78 -32.15
C GLY A 202 16.52 -7.19 -31.16
N PHE A 203 16.10 -7.04 -29.91
CA PHE A 203 16.96 -6.63 -28.80
C PHE A 203 17.70 -7.82 -28.19
N ASP A 204 18.86 -7.58 -27.63
CA ASP A 204 19.65 -8.59 -26.94
C ASP A 204 19.09 -8.89 -25.53
N ALA A 205 18.45 -7.88 -24.94
CA ALA A 205 17.74 -7.99 -23.68
C ALA A 205 16.63 -6.94 -23.56
N ILE A 206 15.65 -7.21 -22.71
CA ILE A 206 14.54 -6.30 -22.44
C ILE A 206 14.56 -5.94 -20.94
N ILE A 207 14.35 -4.66 -20.64
CA ILE A 207 14.13 -4.16 -19.28
C ILE A 207 12.67 -3.74 -19.19
N LEU A 208 11.88 -4.45 -18.37
CA LEU A 208 10.53 -4.05 -17.99
C LEU A 208 10.60 -3.31 -16.66
N ALA A 209 10.44 -1.99 -16.68
CA ALA A 209 10.74 -1.18 -15.51
C ALA A 209 9.61 -0.23 -15.11
N ARG A 210 9.45 -0.12 -13.78
CA ARG A 210 8.59 0.85 -13.12
C ARG A 210 9.28 1.37 -11.84
N GLY A 211 9.00 2.62 -11.47
CA GLY A 211 9.47 3.22 -10.22
C GLY A 211 8.79 2.62 -8.98
N GLY A 212 9.20 3.07 -7.80
CA GLY A 212 8.56 2.71 -6.55
C GLY A 212 7.10 3.15 -6.47
N GLY A 213 6.34 2.58 -5.54
CA GLY A 213 4.93 2.89 -5.30
C GLY A 213 4.33 1.93 -4.28
N SER A 214 3.04 2.12 -3.96
CA SER A 214 2.27 1.20 -3.14
C SER A 214 2.05 -0.14 -3.87
N LEU A 215 1.60 -1.17 -3.14
CA LEU A 215 1.27 -2.47 -3.74
C LEU A 215 0.17 -2.31 -4.81
N GLU A 216 -0.82 -1.46 -4.56
CA GLU A 216 -1.89 -1.16 -5.51
C GLU A 216 -1.36 -0.51 -6.79
N ASP A 217 -0.41 0.42 -6.67
CA ASP A 217 0.23 1.06 -7.83
C ASP A 217 1.03 0.07 -8.68
N LEU A 218 1.62 -0.94 -8.05
CA LEU A 218 2.42 -1.98 -8.71
C LEU A 218 1.57 -3.15 -9.21
N TRP A 219 0.27 -3.18 -8.84
CA TRP A 219 -0.58 -4.33 -9.07
C TRP A 219 -0.69 -4.75 -10.53
N CYS A 220 -0.66 -3.80 -11.47
CA CYS A 220 -0.71 -4.11 -12.90
C CYS A 220 0.40 -5.06 -13.37
N PHE A 221 1.52 -5.15 -12.63
CA PHE A 221 2.59 -6.12 -12.89
C PHE A 221 2.31 -7.50 -12.29
N ASN A 222 1.38 -7.59 -11.33
CA ASN A 222 0.95 -8.85 -10.71
C ASN A 222 -0.25 -9.48 -11.43
N GLU A 223 -0.64 -8.97 -12.58
CA GLU A 223 -1.71 -9.54 -13.38
C GLU A 223 -1.23 -10.75 -14.20
N GLU A 224 -2.07 -11.79 -14.25
CA GLU A 224 -1.76 -13.05 -14.93
C GLU A 224 -1.33 -12.84 -16.41
N ALA A 225 -1.99 -11.91 -17.10
CA ALA A 225 -1.68 -11.60 -18.50
C ALA A 225 -0.25 -11.07 -18.69
N VAL A 226 0.25 -10.27 -17.73
CA VAL A 226 1.61 -9.73 -17.75
C VAL A 226 2.62 -10.83 -17.44
N ALA A 227 2.37 -11.64 -16.40
CA ALA A 227 3.23 -12.77 -16.05
C ALA A 227 3.37 -13.76 -17.22
N ARG A 228 2.26 -14.06 -17.91
CA ARG A 228 2.27 -14.93 -19.11
C ARG A 228 3.00 -14.29 -20.28
N ALA A 229 2.88 -12.99 -20.49
CA ALA A 229 3.62 -12.29 -21.54
C ALA A 229 5.13 -12.32 -21.29
N VAL A 230 5.56 -12.12 -20.05
CA VAL A 230 6.97 -12.26 -19.63
C VAL A 230 7.46 -13.70 -19.86
N ALA A 231 6.69 -14.70 -19.43
CA ALA A 231 7.07 -16.10 -19.58
C ALA A 231 7.10 -16.60 -21.04
N ALA A 232 6.36 -15.95 -21.94
CA ALA A 232 6.33 -16.28 -23.37
C ALA A 232 7.38 -15.52 -24.18
N CYS A 233 8.05 -14.52 -23.58
CA CYS A 233 9.09 -13.73 -24.22
C CYS A 233 10.32 -14.59 -24.51
N VAL A 234 10.80 -14.56 -25.76
CA VAL A 234 12.00 -15.31 -26.19
C VAL A 234 13.27 -14.52 -25.87
N THR A 235 13.20 -13.19 -25.98
CA THR A 235 14.29 -12.30 -25.61
C THR A 235 14.47 -12.28 -24.08
N PRO A 236 15.69 -12.38 -23.52
CA PRO A 236 15.92 -12.26 -22.09
C PRO A 236 15.29 -10.98 -21.52
N ILE A 237 14.41 -11.12 -20.53
CA ILE A 237 13.69 -10.00 -19.91
C ILE A 237 13.97 -9.93 -18.41
N VAL A 238 14.21 -8.71 -17.89
CA VAL A 238 14.42 -8.39 -16.48
C VAL A 238 13.52 -7.25 -16.04
#